data_184f8ccf266046737b1129d106e9e6b6
#
_entry.id   184f8ccf266046737b1129d106e9e6b6
#
_cell.length_a   1.000
_cell.length_b   1.000
_cell.length_c   1.000
_cell.angle_alpha   90.00
_cell.angle_beta   90.00
_cell.angle_gamma   90.00
#
_symmetry.space_group_name_H-M   'P 1'
#
loop_
_entity.id
_entity.type
_entity.pdbx_description
1 polymer ?
#
loop_
_entity_poly.entity_id
_entity_poly.type
_entity_poly.pdbx_seq_one_letter_code
_entity_poly.pdbx_strand_id
1 'polypeptide(L)'
;MLFHRTGVFEKVKLLPPFIHRIAAGLALLLLPVCASAQELTPGAYWPLPGGINILTFVDSFNWGDIAFEPSVPVDDAHATINTTAAAFTRTLSIAGRSANVGFQLPVVVGHLEGLYVGVHTELDRFGLGDPRLSIGVNLYGAPAMAPKAFASYRMHTLVGASLTVAPPLGQYDNTKVINLGTNRWSVKPELGLTHASGRWVVELMAGVWLFTDNTDFAGGRTREQAPIGSTQAHLTYRFAPRIWLAGDANFYTGGQTTVAGVKHLDLQRNSRIGSTFSWALDNHHSFRASISRGAYTTIGADFTSVAVGYNYAWTR
;
A
#
# COMPACT_ATOMS: atom_id res chain seq x y z
N MET A 1 36.87 34.73 53.09
CA MET A 1 36.58 33.36 52.63
C MET A 1 35.49 33.46 51.60
N LEU A 2 35.87 33.68 50.33
CA LEU A 2 34.98 33.97 49.19
C LEU A 2 35.12 32.84 48.16
N PHE A 3 34.04 32.11 47.92
CA PHE A 3 33.96 31.16 46.81
C PHE A 3 33.32 31.84 45.61
N HIS A 4 34.11 32.04 44.57
CA HIS A 4 33.67 32.44 43.23
C HIS A 4 33.25 31.15 42.47
N ARG A 5 31.97 31.08 42.05
CA ARG A 5 31.50 30.10 41.04
C ARG A 5 31.42 30.82 39.70
N THR A 6 32.35 30.49 38.83
CA THR A 6 32.27 30.84 37.39
C THR A 6 31.39 29.83 36.68
N GLY A 7 30.25 30.30 36.20
CA GLY A 7 29.36 29.52 35.30
C GLY A 7 29.94 29.55 33.87
N VAL A 8 30.22 28.37 33.35
CA VAL A 8 30.58 28.21 31.94
C VAL A 8 29.28 28.08 31.16
N PHE A 9 28.86 29.11 30.47
CA PHE A 9 27.86 29.04 29.42
C PHE A 9 28.52 28.49 28.17
N GLU A 10 28.25 27.22 27.88
CA GLU A 10 28.64 26.60 26.62
C GLU A 10 27.81 27.23 25.49
N LYS A 11 28.47 27.92 24.58
CA LYS A 11 27.88 28.54 23.40
C LYS A 11 27.41 27.42 22.45
N VAL A 12 26.12 27.24 22.35
CA VAL A 12 25.50 26.48 21.25
C VAL A 12 25.93 27.15 19.96
N LYS A 13 26.81 26.52 19.19
CA LYS A 13 27.18 26.94 17.85
C LYS A 13 25.96 26.77 16.95
N LEU A 14 25.30 27.88 16.63
CA LEU A 14 24.33 27.94 15.54
C LEU A 14 25.05 27.56 14.24
N LEU A 15 24.63 26.51 13.60
CA LEU A 15 25.11 26.10 12.30
C LEU A 15 24.94 27.24 11.28
N PRO A 16 25.89 27.44 10.37
CA PRO A 16 25.87 28.56 9.45
C PRO A 16 24.66 28.45 8.48
N PRO A 17 24.08 29.59 8.05
CA PRO A 17 22.88 29.64 7.20
C PRO A 17 23.05 28.96 5.82
N PHE A 18 24.24 28.54 5.48
CA PHE A 18 24.55 27.80 4.26
C PHE A 18 23.96 26.38 4.26
N ILE A 19 23.83 25.75 5.44
CA ILE A 19 23.27 24.39 5.57
C ILE A 19 21.78 24.37 5.28
N HIS A 20 21.05 25.45 5.63
CA HIS A 20 19.62 25.58 5.32
C HIS A 20 19.32 25.71 3.82
N ARG A 21 20.25 26.26 3.04
CA ARG A 21 20.11 26.39 1.57
C ARG A 21 20.43 25.10 0.83
N ILE A 22 21.32 24.27 1.36
CA ILE A 22 21.63 22.95 0.81
C ILE A 22 20.48 21.98 1.10
N ALA A 23 19.89 22.01 2.30
CA ALA A 23 18.71 21.21 2.65
C ALA A 23 17.50 21.54 1.77
N ALA A 24 17.32 22.81 1.35
CA ALA A 24 16.24 23.21 0.45
C ALA A 24 16.45 22.76 -1.01
N GLY A 25 17.70 22.59 -1.46
CA GLY A 25 18.01 22.09 -2.80
C GLY A 25 17.79 20.58 -2.98
N LEU A 26 17.80 19.84 -1.89
CA LEU A 26 17.73 18.38 -1.88
C LEU A 26 16.32 17.81 -1.68
N ALA A 27 15.37 18.65 -1.33
CA ALA A 27 13.96 18.30 -1.23
C ALA A 27 13.36 17.70 -2.53
N LEU A 28 14.16 17.53 -3.58
CA LEU A 28 13.70 17.21 -4.94
C LEU A 28 13.45 15.72 -5.22
N LEU A 29 13.93 14.80 -4.41
CA LEU A 29 14.19 13.46 -4.95
C LEU A 29 13.62 12.28 -4.13
N LEU A 30 12.93 12.50 -3.01
CA LEU A 30 12.47 11.40 -2.19
C LEU A 30 11.06 10.96 -2.58
N LEU A 31 10.96 9.69 -2.96
CA LEU A 31 9.72 9.00 -3.31
C LEU A 31 8.76 8.95 -2.10
N PRO A 32 7.44 9.08 -2.30
CA PRO A 32 6.52 8.70 -1.23
C PRO A 32 6.67 7.20 -0.96
N VAL A 33 7.01 6.84 0.26
CA VAL A 33 7.21 5.46 0.71
C VAL A 33 5.91 4.64 0.71
N CYS A 34 4.77 5.27 0.41
CA CYS A 34 3.51 4.57 0.19
C CYS A 34 3.48 3.95 -1.22
N ALA A 35 4.14 2.82 -1.40
CA ALA A 35 4.08 2.04 -2.62
C ALA A 35 2.69 1.43 -2.81
N SER A 36 1.76 2.22 -3.36
CA SER A 36 0.38 1.79 -3.65
C SER A 36 0.30 0.60 -4.61
N ALA A 37 1.38 0.28 -5.33
CA ALA A 37 1.44 -0.79 -6.34
C ALA A 37 1.86 -2.16 -5.79
N GLN A 38 2.30 -2.26 -4.53
CA GLN A 38 2.83 -3.49 -3.92
C GLN A 38 1.74 -4.38 -3.29
N GLU A 39 0.57 -4.44 -3.88
CA GLU A 39 -0.56 -5.20 -3.34
C GLU A 39 -0.42 -6.69 -3.65
N LEU A 40 -0.77 -7.54 -2.67
CA LEU A 40 -0.98 -8.97 -2.82
C LEU A 40 -2.34 -9.29 -2.19
N THR A 41 -3.36 -9.47 -3.04
CA THR A 41 -4.76 -9.55 -2.59
C THR A 41 -5.46 -10.82 -3.06
N PRO A 42 -4.99 -12.04 -2.64
CA PRO A 42 -5.68 -13.27 -3.00
C PRO A 42 -7.13 -13.26 -2.53
N GLY A 43 -8.05 -13.72 -3.37
CA GLY A 43 -9.48 -13.77 -3.08
C GLY A 43 -10.22 -12.44 -3.30
N ALA A 44 -9.64 -11.44 -3.97
CA ALA A 44 -10.27 -10.14 -4.18
C ALA A 44 -11.62 -10.22 -4.92
N TYR A 45 -11.77 -11.17 -5.83
CA TYR A 45 -12.99 -11.36 -6.62
C TYR A 45 -13.83 -12.57 -6.17
N TRP A 46 -13.48 -13.20 -5.05
CA TRP A 46 -14.30 -14.30 -4.54
C TRP A 46 -15.65 -13.76 -4.10
N PRO A 47 -16.76 -14.35 -4.58
CA PRO A 47 -18.08 -13.86 -4.24
C PRO A 47 -18.40 -14.12 -2.78
N LEU A 48 -19.18 -13.22 -2.22
CA LEU A 48 -19.78 -13.34 -0.90
C LEU A 48 -21.30 -13.21 -1.04
N PRO A 49 -22.09 -13.69 -0.07
CA PRO A 49 -23.52 -13.44 -0.05
C PRO A 49 -23.83 -11.93 -0.08
N GLY A 50 -24.93 -11.55 -0.71
CA GLY A 50 -25.38 -10.16 -0.73
C GLY A 50 -25.83 -9.66 0.65
N GLY A 51 -25.58 -8.39 0.94
CA GLY A 51 -25.97 -7.74 2.19
C GLY A 51 -25.08 -8.01 3.39
N ILE A 52 -23.89 -8.62 3.18
CA ILE A 52 -22.88 -8.79 4.23
C ILE A 52 -22.12 -7.48 4.44
N ASN A 53 -21.95 -7.10 5.69
CA ASN A 53 -21.02 -6.06 6.13
C ASN A 53 -19.79 -6.73 6.74
N ILE A 54 -18.60 -6.21 6.47
CA ILE A 54 -17.33 -6.73 7.00
C ILE A 54 -16.55 -5.54 7.54
N LEU A 55 -16.21 -5.60 8.81
CA LEU A 55 -15.23 -4.71 9.44
C LEU A 55 -13.91 -5.45 9.51
N THR A 56 -12.86 -4.84 9.01
CA THR A 56 -11.52 -5.42 8.97
C THR A 56 -10.56 -4.52 9.73
N PHE A 57 -9.73 -5.13 10.57
CA PHE A 57 -8.55 -4.51 11.14
C PHE A 57 -7.32 -5.25 10.64
N VAL A 58 -6.37 -4.52 10.10
CA VAL A 58 -5.10 -5.07 9.61
C VAL A 58 -3.97 -4.30 10.24
N ASP A 59 -2.98 -5.02 10.73
CA ASP A 59 -1.69 -4.47 11.12
C ASP A 59 -0.60 -5.08 10.24
N SER A 60 0.25 -4.24 9.65
CA SER A 60 1.36 -4.67 8.82
C SER A 60 2.66 -4.01 9.27
N PHE A 61 3.68 -4.83 9.43
CA PHE A 61 5.03 -4.43 9.74
C PHE A 61 5.92 -4.66 8.53
N ASN A 62 6.58 -3.60 8.07
CA ASN A 62 7.40 -3.57 6.87
C ASN A 62 8.78 -3.06 7.23
N TRP A 63 9.82 -3.77 6.78
CA TRP A 63 11.22 -3.35 6.99
C TRP A 63 12.08 -3.74 5.81
N GLY A 64 13.12 -2.97 5.56
CA GLY A 64 14.07 -3.23 4.49
C GLY A 64 14.64 -1.96 3.89
N ASP A 65 15.26 -2.13 2.76
CA ASP A 65 16.02 -1.10 2.07
C ASP A 65 15.14 -0.26 1.16
N ILE A 66 15.58 0.96 0.91
CA ILE A 66 14.98 1.85 -0.08
C ILE A 66 16.04 2.15 -1.14
N ALA A 67 15.81 1.66 -2.36
CA ALA A 67 16.65 1.97 -3.50
C ALA A 67 16.24 3.32 -4.11
N PHE A 68 17.13 4.30 -4.04
CA PHE A 68 16.96 5.59 -4.71
C PHE A 68 17.56 5.56 -6.12
N GLU A 69 17.17 6.51 -6.96
CA GLU A 69 17.84 6.71 -8.24
C GLU A 69 19.29 7.20 -8.01
N PRO A 70 20.23 6.93 -8.93
CA PRO A 70 21.66 7.21 -8.72
C PRO A 70 22.04 8.69 -8.55
N SER A 71 21.18 9.63 -8.94
CA SER A 71 21.41 11.07 -8.76
C SER A 71 21.05 11.56 -7.35
N VAL A 72 20.37 10.75 -6.55
CA VAL A 72 20.00 11.07 -5.17
C VAL A 72 21.18 10.68 -4.26
N PRO A 73 21.81 11.62 -3.57
CA PRO A 73 22.95 11.36 -2.70
C PRO A 73 22.49 10.78 -1.34
N VAL A 74 21.79 9.67 -1.39
CA VAL A 74 21.34 8.89 -0.22
C VAL A 74 21.84 7.47 -0.41
N ASP A 75 22.71 7.04 0.48
CA ASP A 75 23.23 5.68 0.54
C ASP A 75 22.68 4.98 1.80
N ASP A 76 22.69 3.66 1.78
CA ASP A 76 22.31 2.79 2.91
C ASP A 76 20.98 3.19 3.57
N ALA A 77 19.97 3.46 2.73
CA ALA A 77 18.67 3.87 3.22
C ALA A 77 17.82 2.66 3.65
N HIS A 78 17.43 2.66 4.92
CA HIS A 78 16.56 1.66 5.52
C HIS A 78 15.28 2.28 6.04
N ALA A 79 14.20 1.51 6.06
CA ALA A 79 12.98 1.93 6.71
C ALA A 79 12.31 0.79 7.49
N THR A 80 11.66 1.19 8.58
CA THR A 80 10.74 0.36 9.34
C THR A 80 9.40 1.07 9.40
N ILE A 81 8.36 0.45 8.85
CA ILE A 81 7.04 1.07 8.72
C ILE A 81 5.99 0.12 9.28
N ASN A 82 5.29 0.55 10.31
CA ASN A 82 4.06 -0.09 10.76
C ASN A 82 2.86 0.64 10.17
N THR A 83 1.91 -0.12 9.62
CA THR A 83 0.64 0.40 9.12
C THR A 83 -0.51 -0.38 9.73
N THR A 84 -1.29 0.29 10.57
CA THR A 84 -2.57 -0.22 11.07
C THR A 84 -3.69 0.37 10.23
N ALA A 85 -4.58 -0.46 9.68
CA ALA A 85 -5.70 0.01 8.88
C ALA A 85 -7.02 -0.54 9.42
N ALA A 86 -8.03 0.33 9.47
CA ALA A 86 -9.42 -0.05 9.62
C ALA A 86 -10.11 0.01 8.25
N ALA A 87 -10.86 -1.05 7.89
CA ALA A 87 -11.59 -1.09 6.63
C ALA A 87 -13.02 -1.58 6.86
N PHE A 88 -13.93 -1.06 6.06
CA PHE A 88 -15.31 -1.50 6.00
C PHE A 88 -15.65 -1.92 4.56
N THR A 89 -16.24 -3.10 4.41
CA THR A 89 -16.70 -3.60 3.11
C THR A 89 -18.17 -4.02 3.22
N ARG A 90 -18.97 -3.65 2.22
CA ARG A 90 -20.35 -4.09 2.07
C ARG A 90 -20.56 -4.79 0.74
N THR A 91 -21.15 -5.98 0.80
CA THR A 91 -21.53 -6.72 -0.41
C THR A 91 -22.87 -6.24 -0.94
N LEU A 92 -22.97 -6.12 -2.25
CA LEU A 92 -24.11 -5.56 -2.99
C LEU A 92 -24.51 -6.47 -4.14
N SER A 93 -25.64 -6.11 -4.76
CA SER A 93 -26.02 -6.59 -6.09
C SER A 93 -26.01 -5.42 -7.07
N ILE A 94 -25.23 -5.54 -8.13
CA ILE A 94 -25.22 -4.58 -9.25
C ILE A 94 -25.61 -5.37 -10.51
N ALA A 95 -26.74 -5.00 -11.13
CA ALA A 95 -27.28 -5.69 -12.31
C ALA A 95 -27.36 -7.22 -12.14
N GLY A 96 -27.74 -7.70 -10.95
CA GLY A 96 -27.83 -9.14 -10.64
C GLY A 96 -26.47 -9.83 -10.44
N ARG A 97 -25.38 -9.12 -10.39
CA ARG A 97 -24.01 -9.61 -10.16
C ARG A 97 -23.57 -9.35 -8.73
N SER A 98 -22.72 -10.25 -8.20
CA SER A 98 -22.05 -10.05 -6.91
C SER A 98 -21.10 -8.85 -7.02
N ALA A 99 -21.24 -7.90 -6.12
CA ALA A 99 -20.44 -6.68 -6.07
C ALA A 99 -20.12 -6.32 -4.62
N ASN A 100 -19.18 -5.44 -4.42
CA ASN A 100 -18.85 -4.87 -3.12
C ASN A 100 -18.42 -3.40 -3.24
N VAL A 101 -18.58 -2.67 -2.16
CA VAL A 101 -17.98 -1.36 -1.95
C VAL A 101 -17.16 -1.41 -0.67
N GLY A 102 -16.02 -0.73 -0.67
CA GLY A 102 -15.09 -0.72 0.44
C GLY A 102 -14.59 0.68 0.75
N PHE A 103 -14.24 0.88 2.02
CA PHE A 103 -13.52 2.03 2.53
C PHE A 103 -12.40 1.54 3.44
N GLN A 104 -11.21 2.14 3.34
CA GLN A 104 -10.06 1.82 4.18
C GLN A 104 -9.39 3.10 4.64
N LEU A 105 -9.00 3.15 5.92
CA LEU A 105 -8.27 4.27 6.53
C LEU A 105 -6.99 3.73 7.18
N PRO A 106 -5.80 4.06 6.66
CA PRO A 106 -4.53 3.66 7.24
C PRO A 106 -3.99 4.70 8.23
N VAL A 107 -3.42 4.22 9.32
CA VAL A 107 -2.55 4.96 10.24
C VAL A 107 -1.15 4.40 10.08
N VAL A 108 -0.17 5.26 9.90
CA VAL A 108 1.21 4.87 9.59
C VAL A 108 2.16 5.41 10.65
N VAL A 109 3.06 4.55 11.10
CA VAL A 109 4.24 4.91 11.89
C VAL A 109 5.45 4.48 11.09
N GLY A 110 6.34 5.40 10.75
CA GLY A 110 7.53 5.12 9.95
C GLY A 110 8.77 5.69 10.57
N HIS A 111 9.83 4.90 10.62
CA HIS A 111 11.19 5.29 10.93
C HIS A 111 12.06 5.01 9.71
N LEU A 112 12.79 6.01 9.25
CA LEU A 112 13.69 5.93 8.13
C LEU A 112 15.07 6.43 8.56
N GLU A 113 16.11 5.74 8.13
CA GLU A 113 17.50 6.11 8.36
C GLU A 113 18.32 5.93 7.09
N GLY A 114 19.45 6.64 6.97
CA GLY A 114 20.36 6.52 5.84
C GLY A 114 21.48 7.53 5.88
N LEU A 115 22.42 7.41 4.96
CA LEU A 115 23.52 8.35 4.77
C LEU A 115 23.13 9.39 3.73
N TYR A 116 22.86 10.60 4.17
CA TYR A 116 22.60 11.74 3.31
C TYR A 116 23.88 12.57 3.11
N VAL A 117 24.44 12.57 1.88
CA VAL A 117 25.75 13.20 1.58
C VAL A 117 26.83 12.72 2.59
N GLY A 118 26.81 11.43 2.95
CA GLY A 118 27.71 10.82 3.93
C GLY A 118 27.40 11.18 5.39
N VAL A 119 26.29 11.87 5.69
CA VAL A 119 25.86 12.21 7.05
C VAL A 119 24.70 11.32 7.45
N HIS A 120 24.82 10.61 8.57
CA HIS A 120 23.74 9.80 9.11
C HIS A 120 22.53 10.67 9.45
N THR A 121 21.38 10.31 8.90
CA THR A 121 20.14 11.08 9.01
C THR A 121 19.00 10.14 9.36
N GLU A 122 18.21 10.50 10.34
CA GLU A 122 17.01 9.76 10.78
C GLU A 122 15.75 10.60 10.60
N LEU A 123 14.63 9.94 10.35
CA LEU A 123 13.38 10.59 10.08
C LEU A 123 12.21 9.76 10.60
N ASP A 124 11.42 10.33 11.52
CA ASP A 124 10.20 9.73 12.03
C ASP A 124 8.96 10.34 11.40
N ARG A 125 7.95 9.49 11.13
CA ARG A 125 6.62 9.90 10.66
C ARG A 125 5.55 9.15 11.43
N PHE A 126 4.49 9.89 11.81
CA PHE A 126 3.29 9.34 12.42
C PHE A 126 2.06 10.11 11.92
N GLY A 127 1.01 9.39 11.52
CA GLY A 127 -0.26 9.99 11.16
C GLY A 127 -1.10 9.18 10.17
N LEU A 128 -2.08 9.83 9.56
CA LEU A 128 -2.99 9.22 8.60
C LEU A 128 -2.36 9.21 7.20
N GLY A 129 -2.41 8.06 6.54
CA GLY A 129 -2.19 7.96 5.09
C GLY A 129 -3.46 8.30 4.31
N ASP A 130 -3.38 8.33 2.98
CA ASP A 130 -4.55 8.56 2.13
C ASP A 130 -5.55 7.42 2.30
N PRO A 131 -6.84 7.71 2.57
CA PRO A 131 -7.87 6.68 2.61
C PRO A 131 -8.10 6.10 1.22
N ARG A 132 -8.72 4.92 1.16
CA ARG A 132 -9.07 4.25 -0.09
C ARG A 132 -10.54 3.94 -0.14
N LEU A 133 -11.15 4.24 -1.26
CA LEU A 133 -12.51 3.84 -1.64
C LEU A 133 -12.40 2.80 -2.74
N SER A 134 -13.19 1.74 -2.69
CA SER A 134 -13.20 0.71 -3.72
C SER A 134 -14.60 0.28 -4.09
N ILE A 135 -14.77 -0.09 -5.35
CA ILE A 135 -15.94 -0.81 -5.85
C ILE A 135 -15.44 -1.97 -6.69
N GLY A 136 -16.01 -3.15 -6.44
CA GLY A 136 -15.72 -4.35 -7.22
C GLY A 136 -17.01 -4.98 -7.72
N VAL A 137 -16.98 -5.57 -8.91
CA VAL A 137 -18.10 -6.29 -9.49
C VAL A 137 -17.61 -7.54 -10.21
N ASN A 138 -18.28 -8.66 -10.00
CA ASN A 138 -18.07 -9.87 -10.78
C ASN A 138 -18.86 -9.79 -12.09
N LEU A 139 -18.19 -9.57 -13.20
CA LEU A 139 -18.78 -9.47 -14.54
C LEU A 139 -19.29 -10.82 -15.05
N TYR A 140 -18.61 -11.92 -14.64
CA TYR A 140 -18.95 -13.28 -15.04
C TYR A 140 -18.75 -14.26 -13.88
N GLY A 141 -19.56 -15.32 -13.84
CA GLY A 141 -19.39 -16.48 -12.96
C GLY A 141 -19.97 -16.33 -11.56
N ALA A 142 -20.25 -15.13 -11.07
CA ALA A 142 -20.77 -14.90 -9.73
C ALA A 142 -22.06 -14.05 -9.76
N PRO A 143 -23.24 -14.63 -9.81
CA PRO A 143 -24.49 -13.90 -9.62
C PRO A 143 -24.59 -13.38 -8.17
N ALA A 144 -25.36 -12.34 -7.96
CA ALA A 144 -25.72 -11.92 -6.62
C ALA A 144 -26.61 -12.97 -5.95
N MET A 145 -26.22 -13.42 -4.76
CA MET A 145 -26.89 -14.53 -4.07
C MET A 145 -27.25 -14.15 -2.65
N ALA A 146 -28.46 -14.52 -2.21
CA ALA A 146 -28.81 -14.53 -0.80
C ALA A 146 -27.98 -15.59 -0.05
N PRO A 147 -27.77 -15.49 1.27
CA PRO A 147 -26.95 -16.41 2.05
C PRO A 147 -27.35 -17.89 1.86
N LYS A 148 -28.65 -18.20 1.79
CA LYS A 148 -29.16 -19.56 1.57
C LYS A 148 -28.74 -20.12 0.20
N ALA A 149 -28.84 -19.33 -0.86
CA ALA A 149 -28.41 -19.74 -2.21
C ALA A 149 -26.89 -19.85 -2.31
N PHE A 150 -26.16 -18.98 -1.64
CA PHE A 150 -24.70 -19.00 -1.60
C PHE A 150 -24.15 -20.28 -0.97
N ALA A 151 -24.81 -20.90 -0.01
CA ALA A 151 -24.38 -22.15 0.61
C ALA A 151 -24.22 -23.33 -0.38
N SER A 152 -25.01 -23.32 -1.46
CA SER A 152 -24.94 -24.34 -2.53
C SER A 152 -24.05 -23.90 -3.71
N TYR A 153 -23.62 -22.65 -3.75
CA TYR A 153 -22.80 -22.13 -4.85
C TYR A 153 -21.42 -22.82 -4.88
N ARG A 154 -20.98 -23.14 -6.09
CA ARG A 154 -19.64 -23.65 -6.34
C ARG A 154 -18.93 -22.69 -7.30
N MET A 155 -17.84 -22.16 -6.82
CA MET A 155 -16.99 -21.27 -7.61
C MET A 155 -16.28 -22.05 -8.72
N HIS A 156 -16.32 -21.53 -9.93
CA HIS A 156 -15.63 -22.04 -11.11
C HIS A 156 -14.75 -20.94 -11.70
N THR A 157 -15.12 -20.42 -12.85
CA THR A 157 -14.42 -19.28 -13.48
C THR A 157 -15.16 -17.99 -13.16
N LEU A 158 -14.44 -17.00 -12.70
CA LEU A 158 -14.93 -15.66 -12.43
C LEU A 158 -14.13 -14.67 -13.27
N VAL A 159 -14.80 -13.64 -13.75
CA VAL A 159 -14.16 -12.42 -14.26
C VAL A 159 -14.71 -11.27 -13.46
N GLY A 160 -13.82 -10.51 -12.84
CA GLY A 160 -14.16 -9.36 -12.03
C GLY A 160 -13.50 -8.08 -12.53
N ALA A 161 -14.11 -6.96 -12.21
CA ALA A 161 -13.53 -5.64 -12.40
C ALA A 161 -13.63 -4.85 -11.11
N SER A 162 -12.66 -4.02 -10.83
CA SER A 162 -12.68 -3.10 -9.70
C SER A 162 -12.13 -1.73 -10.05
N LEU A 163 -12.53 -0.75 -9.27
CA LEU A 163 -11.99 0.59 -9.26
C LEU A 163 -11.64 0.97 -7.82
N THR A 164 -10.39 1.32 -7.59
CA THR A 164 -9.94 1.88 -6.32
C THR A 164 -9.60 3.36 -6.53
N VAL A 165 -10.01 4.20 -5.60
CA VAL A 165 -9.74 5.64 -5.58
C VAL A 165 -9.13 6.00 -4.24
N ALA A 166 -7.99 6.66 -4.25
CA ALA A 166 -7.35 7.24 -3.07
C ALA A 166 -7.37 8.77 -3.18
N PRO A 167 -8.29 9.46 -2.46
CA PRO A 167 -8.29 10.91 -2.38
C PRO A 167 -7.13 11.41 -1.51
N PRO A 168 -6.61 12.63 -1.75
CA PRO A 168 -5.50 13.23 -1.01
C PRO A 168 -5.94 13.77 0.35
N LEU A 169 -6.33 12.89 1.26
CA LEU A 169 -6.83 13.23 2.59
C LEU A 169 -5.88 12.80 3.71
N GLY A 170 -4.77 12.16 3.36
CA GLY A 170 -3.71 11.81 4.28
C GLY A 170 -2.92 13.04 4.75
N GLN A 171 -2.15 12.85 5.80
CA GLN A 171 -1.34 13.91 6.39
C GLN A 171 -0.20 14.30 5.44
N TYR A 172 -0.22 15.56 5.02
CA TYR A 172 0.73 16.13 4.08
C TYR A 172 1.27 17.46 4.56
N ASP A 173 2.57 17.69 4.37
CA ASP A 173 3.28 18.93 4.71
C ASP A 173 4.30 19.19 3.58
N ASN A 174 4.09 20.25 2.80
CA ASN A 174 4.92 20.57 1.64
C ASN A 174 6.36 20.99 2.00
N THR A 175 6.65 21.25 3.27
CA THR A 175 8.01 21.50 3.76
C THR A 175 8.79 20.22 4.03
N LYS A 176 8.08 19.06 4.06
CA LYS A 176 8.65 17.74 4.29
C LYS A 176 8.79 16.99 2.99
N VAL A 177 9.88 16.29 2.87
CA VAL A 177 10.19 15.48 1.69
C VAL A 177 9.43 14.17 1.70
N ILE A 178 9.32 13.53 2.86
CA ILE A 178 8.60 12.28 3.05
C ILE A 178 7.31 12.55 3.80
N ASN A 179 6.21 12.28 3.16
CA ASN A 179 4.87 12.47 3.66
C ASN A 179 4.09 11.14 3.71
N LEU A 180 3.09 11.06 4.59
CA LEU A 180 2.19 9.92 4.71
C LEU A 180 1.04 9.98 3.69
N GLY A 181 0.55 11.19 3.39
CA GLY A 181 -0.36 11.47 2.28
C GLY A 181 0.40 11.86 1.03
N THR A 182 -0.19 11.65 -0.14
CA THR A 182 0.45 11.91 -1.44
C THR A 182 0.12 13.28 -2.03
N ASN A 183 -0.87 13.99 -1.45
CA ASN A 183 -1.40 15.28 -1.91
C ASN A 183 -1.84 15.27 -3.38
N ARG A 184 -2.36 14.13 -3.84
CA ARG A 184 -2.90 13.94 -5.19
C ARG A 184 -3.90 12.81 -5.21
N TRP A 185 -4.79 12.82 -6.18
CA TRP A 185 -5.68 11.70 -6.43
C TRP A 185 -4.91 10.54 -7.07
N SER A 186 -5.25 9.33 -6.66
CA SER A 186 -4.77 8.11 -7.29
C SER A 186 -5.97 7.21 -7.60
N VAL A 187 -6.01 6.65 -8.81
CA VAL A 187 -7.12 5.82 -9.29
C VAL A 187 -6.54 4.55 -9.90
N LYS A 188 -7.10 3.39 -9.55
CA LYS A 188 -6.70 2.08 -10.09
C LYS A 188 -7.91 1.32 -10.64
N PRO A 189 -8.17 1.32 -11.93
CA PRO A 189 -8.95 0.28 -12.57
C PRO A 189 -8.15 -1.04 -12.60
N GLU A 190 -8.84 -2.16 -12.34
CA GLU A 190 -8.25 -3.50 -12.35
C GLU A 190 -9.24 -4.52 -12.89
N LEU A 191 -8.74 -5.51 -13.63
CA LEU A 191 -9.47 -6.70 -14.06
C LEU A 191 -8.86 -7.94 -13.41
N GLY A 192 -9.70 -8.88 -13.04
CA GLY A 192 -9.30 -10.15 -12.44
C GLY A 192 -9.97 -11.33 -13.08
N LEU A 193 -9.19 -12.40 -13.24
CA LEU A 193 -9.63 -13.74 -13.66
C LEU A 193 -9.34 -14.70 -12.51
N THR A 194 -10.35 -15.42 -12.05
CA THR A 194 -10.22 -16.48 -11.04
C THR A 194 -10.73 -17.78 -11.64
N HIS A 195 -9.99 -18.87 -11.48
CA HIS A 195 -10.43 -20.21 -11.87
C HIS A 195 -10.25 -21.18 -10.71
N ALA A 196 -11.35 -21.83 -10.31
CA ALA A 196 -11.36 -22.84 -9.25
C ALA A 196 -11.57 -24.25 -9.81
N SER A 197 -10.68 -25.16 -9.45
CA SER A 197 -10.77 -26.59 -9.79
C SER A 197 -10.45 -27.44 -8.57
N GLY A 198 -11.43 -28.14 -8.06
CA GLY A 198 -11.29 -28.91 -6.82
C GLY A 198 -10.90 -28.05 -5.65
N ARG A 199 -9.74 -28.30 -5.06
CA ARG A 199 -9.18 -27.53 -3.93
C ARG A 199 -8.29 -26.36 -4.37
N TRP A 200 -7.93 -26.29 -5.65
CA TRP A 200 -7.06 -25.27 -6.18
C TRP A 200 -7.84 -24.09 -6.73
N VAL A 201 -7.29 -22.89 -6.53
CA VAL A 201 -7.77 -21.67 -7.15
C VAL A 201 -6.57 -20.91 -7.71
N VAL A 202 -6.65 -20.57 -8.99
CA VAL A 202 -5.67 -19.73 -9.67
C VAL A 202 -6.32 -18.37 -9.92
N GLU A 203 -5.60 -17.29 -9.63
CA GLU A 203 -6.06 -15.93 -9.86
C GLU A 203 -4.99 -15.14 -10.60
N LEU A 204 -5.42 -14.35 -11.57
CA LEU A 204 -4.59 -13.41 -12.31
C LEU A 204 -5.31 -12.06 -12.32
N MET A 205 -4.60 -11.01 -11.97
CA MET A 205 -5.15 -9.65 -11.96
C MET A 205 -4.21 -8.71 -12.71
N ALA A 206 -4.79 -7.73 -13.40
CA ALA A 206 -4.05 -6.68 -14.08
C ALA A 206 -4.73 -5.35 -13.87
N GLY A 207 -3.98 -4.34 -13.47
CA GLY A 207 -4.48 -3.01 -13.20
C GLY A 207 -3.45 -1.93 -13.55
N VAL A 208 -3.89 -0.69 -13.53
CA VAL A 208 -3.02 0.47 -13.74
C VAL A 208 -3.35 1.56 -12.73
N TRP A 209 -2.35 2.03 -12.01
CA TRP A 209 -2.45 3.23 -11.20
C TRP A 209 -2.27 4.47 -12.04
N LEU A 210 -3.22 5.37 -11.95
CA LEU A 210 -3.23 6.69 -12.58
C LEU A 210 -3.20 7.75 -11.49
N PHE A 211 -2.48 8.83 -11.72
CA PHE A 211 -2.24 9.87 -10.73
C PHE A 211 -2.59 11.24 -11.30
N THR A 212 -3.12 12.13 -10.48
CA THR A 212 -3.08 13.57 -10.77
C THR A 212 -1.75 14.14 -10.31
N ASP A 213 -1.44 15.35 -10.69
CA ASP A 213 -0.24 16.04 -10.24
C ASP A 213 -0.38 16.46 -8.77
N ASN A 214 0.75 16.46 -8.06
CA ASN A 214 0.88 17.17 -6.80
C ASN A 214 1.51 18.54 -7.08
N THR A 215 0.69 19.58 -7.04
CA THR A 215 1.09 20.97 -7.38
C THR A 215 1.73 21.71 -6.21
N ASP A 216 1.84 21.08 -5.04
CA ASP A 216 2.42 21.68 -3.84
C ASP A 216 3.51 20.77 -3.23
N PHE A 217 4.34 20.18 -4.08
CA PHE A 217 5.40 19.27 -3.66
C PHE A 217 6.66 20.04 -3.25
N ALA A 218 7.23 19.70 -2.08
CA ALA A 218 8.56 20.14 -1.59
C ALA A 218 8.84 21.64 -1.86
N GLY A 219 8.04 22.51 -1.25
CA GLY A 219 8.17 23.96 -1.36
C GLY A 219 7.41 24.57 -2.55
N GLY A 220 6.27 23.97 -2.94
CA GLY A 220 5.34 24.52 -3.95
C GLY A 220 5.67 24.14 -5.39
N ARG A 221 6.46 23.09 -5.60
CA ARG A 221 6.75 22.56 -6.95
C ARG A 221 5.64 21.62 -7.41
N THR A 222 5.53 21.45 -8.71
CA THR A 222 4.67 20.41 -9.29
C THR A 222 5.45 19.11 -9.45
N ARG A 223 4.87 18.01 -8.94
CA ARG A 223 5.34 16.65 -9.17
C ARG A 223 4.30 15.87 -9.94
N GLU A 224 4.68 15.45 -11.12
CA GLU A 224 3.93 14.56 -12.00
C GLU A 224 4.45 13.12 -11.80
N GLN A 225 3.61 12.11 -12.05
CA GLN A 225 4.04 10.72 -12.08
C GLN A 225 3.33 9.97 -13.20
N ALA A 226 4.12 9.29 -14.01
CA ALA A 226 3.61 8.41 -15.05
C ALA A 226 2.81 7.24 -14.45
N PRO A 227 1.87 6.66 -15.19
CA PRO A 227 1.12 5.49 -14.72
C PRO A 227 2.00 4.33 -14.30
N ILE A 228 1.49 3.51 -13.34
CA ILE A 228 2.12 2.27 -12.91
C ILE A 228 1.22 1.10 -13.28
N GLY A 229 1.65 0.27 -14.22
CA GLY A 229 1.03 -1.01 -14.49
C GLY A 229 1.36 -2.02 -13.40
N SER A 230 0.38 -2.80 -12.95
CA SER A 230 0.56 -3.87 -11.98
C SER A 230 -0.13 -5.15 -12.43
N THR A 231 0.51 -6.29 -12.15
CA THR A 231 -0.08 -7.61 -12.33
C THR A 231 0.10 -8.41 -11.05
N GLN A 232 -0.87 -9.24 -10.70
CA GLN A 232 -0.81 -10.15 -9.56
C GLN A 232 -1.17 -11.55 -10.03
N ALA A 233 -0.53 -12.55 -9.42
CA ALA A 233 -0.85 -13.96 -9.60
C ALA A 233 -0.91 -14.65 -8.24
N HIS A 234 -1.95 -15.44 -8.01
CA HIS A 234 -2.13 -16.19 -6.77
C HIS A 234 -2.47 -17.64 -7.08
N LEU A 235 -1.84 -18.55 -6.35
CA LEU A 235 -2.16 -19.98 -6.36
C LEU A 235 -2.60 -20.38 -4.96
N THR A 236 -3.89 -20.59 -4.79
CA THR A 236 -4.50 -20.91 -3.50
C THR A 236 -4.84 -22.40 -3.41
N TYR A 237 -4.48 -23.03 -2.29
CA TYR A 237 -4.94 -24.38 -1.92
C TYR A 237 -5.89 -24.31 -0.73
N ARG A 238 -7.09 -24.86 -0.89
CA ARG A 238 -8.13 -24.92 0.14
C ARG A 238 -8.06 -26.27 0.87
N PHE A 239 -7.46 -26.25 2.08
CA PHE A 239 -7.36 -27.45 2.94
C PHE A 239 -8.74 -27.91 3.42
N ALA A 240 -9.57 -26.93 3.78
CA ALA A 240 -10.93 -27.09 4.25
C ALA A 240 -11.79 -25.90 3.78
N PRO A 241 -13.13 -25.96 3.90
CA PRO A 241 -14.01 -24.85 3.52
C PRO A 241 -13.66 -23.49 4.13
N ARG A 242 -12.97 -23.49 5.29
CA ARG A 242 -12.63 -22.31 6.09
C ARG A 242 -11.14 -22.03 6.20
N ILE A 243 -10.29 -22.88 5.61
CA ILE A 243 -8.83 -22.79 5.75
C ILE A 243 -8.20 -22.90 4.37
N TRP A 244 -7.41 -21.90 4.01
CA TRP A 244 -6.64 -21.91 2.79
C TRP A 244 -5.28 -21.22 2.93
N LEU A 245 -4.37 -21.55 2.04
CA LEU A 245 -3.06 -20.95 1.88
C LEU A 245 -2.86 -20.55 0.43
N ALA A 246 -2.36 -19.38 0.16
CA ALA A 246 -1.97 -18.90 -1.16
C ALA A 246 -0.46 -18.68 -1.24
N GLY A 247 0.12 -19.00 -2.38
CA GLY A 247 1.38 -18.43 -2.85
C GLY A 247 1.05 -17.24 -3.74
N ASP A 248 1.74 -16.14 -3.55
CA ASP A 248 1.43 -14.84 -4.11
C ASP A 248 2.63 -14.29 -4.88
N ALA A 249 2.39 -13.67 -6.03
CA ALA A 249 3.37 -12.93 -6.80
C ALA A 249 2.76 -11.65 -7.36
N ASN A 250 3.58 -10.61 -7.44
CA ASN A 250 3.20 -9.33 -8.02
C ASN A 250 4.36 -8.81 -8.87
N PHE A 251 4.03 -8.16 -9.97
CA PHE A 251 4.96 -7.38 -10.77
C PHE A 251 4.34 -6.03 -11.09
N TYR A 252 5.12 -4.96 -10.97
CA TYR A 252 4.67 -3.62 -11.34
C TYR A 252 5.79 -2.84 -12.02
N THR A 253 5.40 -1.99 -12.97
CA THR A 253 6.32 -1.18 -13.76
C THR A 253 5.71 0.16 -14.15
N GLY A 254 6.54 1.19 -14.22
CA GLY A 254 6.11 2.55 -14.53
C GLY A 254 6.49 3.54 -13.44
N GLY A 255 5.69 4.57 -13.26
CA GLY A 255 5.79 5.52 -12.15
C GLY A 255 6.94 6.50 -12.23
N GLN A 256 7.57 6.64 -13.40
CA GLN A 256 8.62 7.65 -13.61
C GLN A 256 8.09 9.03 -13.27
N THR A 257 8.87 9.83 -12.52
CA THR A 257 8.42 11.14 -12.06
C THR A 257 9.07 12.29 -12.85
N THR A 258 8.33 13.41 -12.88
CA THR A 258 8.83 14.71 -13.33
C THR A 258 8.57 15.72 -12.22
N VAL A 259 9.60 16.45 -11.79
CA VAL A 259 9.47 17.48 -10.74
C VAL A 259 9.97 18.81 -11.29
N ALA A 260 9.10 19.82 -11.23
CA ALA A 260 9.39 21.16 -11.79
C ALA A 260 9.90 21.10 -13.25
N GLY A 261 9.32 20.21 -14.07
CA GLY A 261 9.70 20.00 -15.47
C GLY A 261 10.94 19.13 -15.69
N VAL A 262 11.64 18.70 -14.63
CA VAL A 262 12.81 17.82 -14.72
C VAL A 262 12.37 16.36 -14.56
N LYS A 263 12.62 15.57 -15.58
CA LYS A 263 12.32 14.13 -15.59
C LYS A 263 13.41 13.34 -14.86
N HIS A 264 13.02 12.47 -13.91
CA HIS A 264 13.90 11.65 -13.12
C HIS A 264 14.10 10.25 -13.72
N LEU A 265 15.19 9.57 -13.34
CA LEU A 265 15.52 8.21 -13.79
C LEU A 265 14.98 7.17 -12.80
N ASP A 266 13.79 7.38 -12.27
CA ASP A 266 13.14 6.62 -11.21
C ASP A 266 12.04 5.66 -11.72
N LEU A 267 12.17 5.18 -12.96
CA LEU A 267 11.28 4.16 -13.52
C LEU A 267 11.35 2.88 -12.70
N GLN A 268 10.23 2.49 -12.12
CA GLN A 268 10.11 1.26 -11.34
C GLN A 268 9.94 0.03 -12.24
N ARG A 269 10.63 -1.06 -11.89
CA ARG A 269 10.44 -2.41 -12.43
C ARG A 269 10.67 -3.37 -11.28
N ASN A 270 9.61 -3.66 -10.54
CA ASN A 270 9.73 -4.35 -9.28
C ASN A 270 8.80 -5.55 -9.22
N SER A 271 9.20 -6.56 -8.48
CA SER A 271 8.37 -7.73 -8.20
C SER A 271 8.44 -8.11 -6.73
N ARG A 272 7.37 -8.72 -6.25
CA ARG A 272 7.26 -9.26 -4.89
C ARG A 272 6.73 -10.68 -4.96
N ILE A 273 7.15 -11.48 -4.01
CA ILE A 273 6.60 -12.81 -3.74
C ILE A 273 6.14 -12.88 -2.30
N GLY A 274 5.15 -13.71 -2.04
CA GLY A 274 4.60 -13.84 -0.71
C GLY A 274 3.78 -15.09 -0.52
N SER A 275 3.20 -15.18 0.66
CA SER A 275 2.24 -16.22 1.02
C SER A 275 1.19 -15.64 1.95
N THR A 276 -0.05 -16.04 1.75
CA THR A 276 -1.20 -15.62 2.55
C THR A 276 -1.94 -16.82 3.11
N PHE A 277 -2.07 -16.88 4.42
CA PHE A 277 -2.89 -17.86 5.13
C PHE A 277 -4.21 -17.22 5.57
N SER A 278 -5.31 -17.94 5.48
CA SER A 278 -6.62 -17.48 5.96
C SER A 278 -7.37 -18.58 6.68
N TRP A 279 -7.97 -18.19 7.79
CA TRP A 279 -8.77 -19.07 8.64
C TRP A 279 -10.05 -18.36 9.09
N ALA A 280 -11.21 -18.84 8.62
CA ALA A 280 -12.51 -18.43 9.13
C ALA A 280 -12.88 -19.33 10.32
N LEU A 281 -12.91 -18.77 11.52
CA LEU A 281 -13.29 -19.48 12.76
C LEU A 281 -14.76 -19.93 12.68
N ASP A 282 -15.61 -19.01 12.25
CA ASP A 282 -17.05 -19.22 12.08
C ASP A 282 -17.58 -18.37 10.90
N ASN A 283 -18.86 -18.08 10.87
CA ASN A 283 -19.47 -17.28 9.80
C ASN A 283 -19.29 -15.76 9.98
N HIS A 284 -18.80 -15.36 11.15
CA HIS A 284 -18.63 -13.96 11.53
C HIS A 284 -17.15 -13.56 11.66
N HIS A 285 -16.29 -14.48 12.12
CA HIS A 285 -14.92 -14.20 12.51
C HIS A 285 -13.92 -14.90 11.59
N SER A 286 -12.98 -14.15 11.04
CA SER A 286 -11.86 -14.72 10.29
C SER A 286 -10.56 -13.97 10.53
N PHE A 287 -9.45 -14.71 10.43
CA PHE A 287 -8.10 -14.21 10.48
C PHE A 287 -7.41 -14.41 9.14
N ARG A 288 -6.51 -13.49 8.83
CA ARG A 288 -5.59 -13.59 7.70
C ARG A 288 -4.20 -13.21 8.18
N ALA A 289 -3.20 -13.97 7.78
CA ALA A 289 -1.80 -13.65 8.00
C ALA A 289 -1.06 -13.73 6.67
N SER A 290 -0.16 -12.80 6.40
CA SER A 290 0.64 -12.81 5.19
C SER A 290 2.08 -12.42 5.47
N ILE A 291 2.98 -12.96 4.67
CA ILE A 291 4.37 -12.57 4.59
C ILE A 291 4.73 -12.35 3.13
N SER A 292 5.49 -11.30 2.84
CA SER A 292 6.00 -11.06 1.49
C SER A 292 7.34 -10.31 1.53
N ARG A 293 8.09 -10.41 0.44
CA ARG A 293 9.35 -9.68 0.25
C ARG A 293 9.52 -9.27 -1.21
N GLY A 294 10.37 -8.28 -1.45
CA GLY A 294 10.87 -7.98 -2.77
C GLY A 294 11.59 -9.19 -3.36
N ALA A 295 11.30 -9.53 -4.61
CA ALA A 295 12.02 -10.54 -5.37
C ALA A 295 12.99 -9.90 -6.35
N TYR A 296 12.63 -8.74 -6.86
CA TYR A 296 13.46 -7.89 -7.70
C TYR A 296 12.99 -6.44 -7.53
N THR A 297 13.89 -5.54 -7.18
CA THR A 297 13.60 -4.12 -6.98
C THR A 297 14.66 -3.27 -7.68
N THR A 298 14.23 -2.39 -8.58
CA THR A 298 15.12 -1.43 -9.25
C THR A 298 15.16 -0.11 -8.48
N ILE A 299 14.00 0.45 -8.16
CA ILE A 299 13.85 1.72 -7.43
C ILE A 299 12.63 1.61 -6.53
N GLY A 300 12.73 2.17 -5.32
CA GLY A 300 11.69 2.16 -4.31
C GLY A 300 11.98 1.18 -3.17
N ALA A 301 10.94 0.76 -2.46
CA ALA A 301 11.08 -0.05 -1.28
C ALA A 301 11.31 -1.54 -1.60
N ASP A 302 12.39 -2.11 -1.06
CA ASP A 302 12.66 -3.56 -1.03
C ASP A 302 12.38 -4.10 0.36
N PHE A 303 11.10 -4.15 0.72
CA PHE A 303 10.67 -4.52 2.05
C PHE A 303 10.31 -6.00 2.17
N THR A 304 10.68 -6.58 3.31
CA THR A 304 9.97 -7.71 3.90
C THR A 304 8.76 -7.15 4.64
N SER A 305 7.61 -7.78 4.46
CA SER A 305 6.34 -7.36 5.07
C SER A 305 5.67 -8.53 5.75
N VAL A 306 5.21 -8.35 6.98
CA VAL A 306 4.35 -9.29 7.69
C VAL A 306 3.07 -8.56 8.05
N ALA A 307 1.92 -9.15 7.76
CA ALA A 307 0.65 -8.57 8.13
C ALA A 307 -0.28 -9.59 8.77
N VAL A 308 -1.08 -9.10 9.73
CA VAL A 308 -2.15 -9.87 10.37
C VAL A 308 -3.43 -9.08 10.28
N GLY A 309 -4.50 -9.72 9.83
CA GLY A 309 -5.81 -9.13 9.68
C GLY A 309 -6.86 -9.92 10.43
N TYR A 310 -7.82 -9.22 11.02
CA TYR A 310 -9.02 -9.76 11.62
C TYR A 310 -10.25 -9.18 10.93
N ASN A 311 -11.21 -10.03 10.57
CA ASN A 311 -12.46 -9.63 9.98
C ASN A 311 -13.64 -10.03 10.86
N TYR A 312 -14.57 -9.11 11.03
CA TYR A 312 -15.88 -9.36 11.61
C TYR A 312 -16.98 -9.13 10.57
N ALA A 313 -17.76 -10.16 10.26
CA ALA A 313 -18.80 -10.14 9.26
C ALA A 313 -20.19 -10.28 9.88
N TRP A 314 -21.17 -9.49 9.42
CA TRP A 314 -22.56 -9.57 9.85
C TRP A 314 -23.55 -9.24 8.73
N THR A 315 -24.77 -9.72 8.85
CA THR A 315 -25.91 -9.33 8.02
C THR A 315 -26.78 -8.33 8.80
N ARG A 316 -27.51 -7.50 8.08
CA ARG A 316 -28.60 -6.75 8.70
C ARG A 316 -29.81 -7.64 8.90
#